data_40ebe6c52d034449dea916d1e7d9b999
#
_entry.id   40ebe6c52d034449dea916d1e7d9b999
#
_cell.length_a   1.000
_cell.length_b   1.000
_cell.length_c   1.000
_cell.angle_alpha   90.00
_cell.angle_beta   90.00
_cell.angle_gamma   90.00
#
_symmetry.space_group_name_H-M   'P 1'
#
loop_
_entity.id
_entity.type
_entity.pdbx_description
1 polymer ?
#
loop_
_entity_poly.entity_id
_entity_poly.type
_entity_poly.pdbx_seq_one_letter_code
_entity_poly.pdbx_strand_id
1 'polypeptide(L)'
;MKKQNYLDFVHGILSSEEDFLLFKEFYQKRLPKSIKLIQSRICGKEIEAFLKDRWWKFYLPDFLASSWNSFDDVKCVENIDVKSLWSHSFHNAWLFYIQEISAGLSAQVLGVEKWDVVLDLCAAPGWKTVQLADRLLNLWGWHVFANELSFARRKALVFNLNRCWLYNTSILWYDWVSVGDLAHEMFDKVLVDAPCSWEGMQYKYDKNVVYWDQVGAEKLAKLQKELLLSWLKALKVWGELVYSTCTLNPYENEWVISDVLEQLWDRVELINVDIKWKSFWLEKYLDKWKAQLVARFWPHIQKTWGFFIAKFRKLKSLSNTAKVDERFLKKSEYDYSDSLRNRVMDYLKEERGVICDEKYHFFASKDFVYVKDNTEINNKWLFIEKQWIPIIKLWFRWDFIPQQWIVTVFWNIMSKNIVELDYESLQKISDWSDIPWNYWLEGKFVCVRWNSIWLFLAKQVKNLLKMKL
;
A
#
# COMPACT_ATOMS: atom_id res chain seq x y z
N MET A 1 -0.68 -23.56 30.58
CA MET A 1 -1.79 -22.60 30.37
C MET A 1 -2.79 -23.25 29.40
N LYS A 2 -4.10 -23.26 29.70
CA LYS A 2 -5.12 -23.78 28.78
C LYS A 2 -5.23 -22.80 27.60
N LYS A 3 -4.96 -23.27 26.37
CA LYS A 3 -5.25 -22.54 25.16
C LYS A 3 -6.77 -22.48 25.04
N GLN A 4 -7.34 -21.27 25.03
CA GLN A 4 -8.75 -21.05 24.85
C GLN A 4 -9.10 -21.23 23.36
N ASN A 5 -10.24 -21.83 23.08
CA ASN A 5 -10.74 -21.89 21.71
C ASN A 5 -11.09 -20.44 21.28
N TYR A 6 -10.75 -20.07 20.05
CA TYR A 6 -11.06 -18.75 19.52
C TYR A 6 -12.57 -18.42 19.55
N LEU A 7 -13.41 -19.38 19.27
CA LEU A 7 -14.87 -19.20 19.32
C LEU A 7 -15.35 -18.91 20.74
N ASP A 8 -14.78 -19.56 21.78
CA ASP A 8 -15.10 -19.25 23.18
C ASP A 8 -14.66 -17.82 23.55
N PHE A 9 -13.53 -17.37 23.01
CA PHE A 9 -13.07 -16.00 23.19
C PHE A 9 -14.05 -15.00 22.54
N VAL A 10 -14.43 -15.23 21.29
CA VAL A 10 -15.38 -14.35 20.56
C VAL A 10 -16.75 -14.34 21.25
N HIS A 11 -17.24 -15.49 21.73
CA HIS A 11 -18.47 -15.58 22.51
C HIS A 11 -18.41 -14.69 23.78
N GLY A 12 -17.24 -14.64 24.43
CA GLY A 12 -17.06 -13.80 25.63
C GLY A 12 -17.02 -12.28 25.37
N ILE A 13 -16.86 -11.85 24.12
CA ILE A 13 -16.82 -10.43 23.74
C ILE A 13 -18.06 -9.95 22.97
N LEU A 14 -18.86 -10.85 22.42
CA LEU A 14 -20.14 -10.50 21.78
C LEU A 14 -21.22 -10.23 22.82
N SER A 15 -22.19 -9.39 22.46
CA SER A 15 -23.22 -8.88 23.37
C SER A 15 -24.36 -9.86 23.63
N SER A 16 -24.57 -10.84 22.72
CA SER A 16 -25.68 -11.78 22.81
C SER A 16 -25.34 -13.14 22.19
N GLU A 17 -26.09 -14.17 22.62
CA GLU A 17 -26.02 -15.53 22.04
C GLU A 17 -26.43 -15.53 20.56
N GLU A 18 -27.41 -14.70 20.18
CA GLU A 18 -27.86 -14.57 18.80
C GLU A 18 -26.73 -14.03 17.90
N ASP A 19 -26.02 -13.00 18.35
CA ASP A 19 -24.86 -12.41 17.65
C ASP A 19 -23.75 -13.43 17.48
N PHE A 20 -23.50 -14.25 18.51
CA PHE A 20 -22.52 -15.32 18.43
C PHE A 20 -22.89 -16.41 17.43
N LEU A 21 -24.16 -16.81 17.39
CA LEU A 21 -24.63 -17.79 16.40
C LEU A 21 -24.49 -17.28 14.97
N LEU A 22 -24.82 -16.01 14.71
CA LEU A 22 -24.62 -15.36 13.43
C LEU A 22 -23.12 -15.30 13.05
N PHE A 23 -22.24 -14.95 14.02
CA PHE A 23 -20.80 -14.97 13.81
C PHE A 23 -20.31 -16.37 13.42
N LYS A 24 -20.74 -17.39 14.14
CA LYS A 24 -20.36 -18.80 13.91
C LYS A 24 -20.83 -19.31 12.53
N GLU A 25 -22.04 -18.94 12.13
CA GLU A 25 -22.56 -19.26 10.78
C GLU A 25 -21.74 -18.57 9.70
N PHE A 26 -21.48 -17.29 9.88
CA PHE A 26 -20.70 -16.52 8.90
C PHE A 26 -19.25 -16.96 8.81
N TYR A 27 -18.67 -17.43 9.90
CA TYR A 27 -17.30 -17.95 9.97
C TYR A 27 -17.01 -19.11 8.99
N GLN A 28 -18.05 -19.76 8.48
CA GLN A 28 -17.95 -20.82 7.50
C GLN A 28 -18.09 -20.34 6.04
N LYS A 29 -18.49 -19.08 5.84
CA LYS A 29 -18.75 -18.49 4.52
C LYS A 29 -17.48 -17.86 3.94
N ARG A 30 -17.37 -17.88 2.61
CA ARG A 30 -16.30 -17.15 1.92
C ARG A 30 -16.61 -15.65 1.89
N LEU A 31 -15.62 -14.83 2.17
CA LEU A 31 -15.74 -13.38 2.06
C LEU A 31 -15.87 -12.92 0.61
N PRO A 32 -16.58 -11.82 0.35
CA PRO A 32 -16.60 -11.16 -0.93
C PRO A 32 -15.18 -10.83 -1.41
N LYS A 33 -14.98 -10.84 -2.72
CA LYS A 33 -13.72 -10.40 -3.31
C LYS A 33 -13.80 -8.92 -3.63
N SER A 34 -12.71 -8.21 -3.45
CA SER A 34 -12.62 -6.82 -3.84
C SER A 34 -11.34 -6.52 -4.60
N ILE A 35 -11.43 -5.52 -5.45
CA ILE A 35 -10.31 -4.98 -6.20
C ILE A 35 -10.15 -3.49 -5.88
N LYS A 36 -8.92 -3.03 -5.90
CA LYS A 36 -8.54 -1.62 -5.86
C LYS A 36 -8.03 -1.22 -7.24
N LEU A 37 -8.69 -0.28 -7.88
CA LEU A 37 -8.24 0.30 -9.15
C LEU A 37 -7.07 1.27 -8.90
N ILE A 38 -6.03 1.21 -9.73
CA ILE A 38 -4.86 2.10 -9.63
C ILE A 38 -5.14 3.37 -10.42
N GLN A 39 -5.63 4.39 -9.75
CA GLN A 39 -6.16 5.62 -10.36
C GLN A 39 -5.07 6.52 -10.96
N SER A 40 -3.86 6.49 -10.43
CA SER A 40 -2.73 7.25 -10.97
C SER A 40 -2.30 6.79 -12.38
N ARG A 41 -2.74 5.61 -12.79
CA ARG A 41 -2.43 5.03 -14.12
C ARG A 41 -3.54 5.16 -15.12
N ILE A 42 -4.80 5.25 -14.65
CA ILE A 42 -5.97 5.20 -15.50
C ILE A 42 -7.18 5.81 -14.82
N CYS A 43 -8.07 6.40 -15.61
CA CYS A 43 -9.40 6.74 -15.12
C CYS A 43 -10.15 5.46 -14.69
N GLY A 44 -10.34 5.28 -13.39
CA GLY A 44 -10.99 4.09 -12.83
C GLY A 44 -12.39 3.83 -13.40
N LYS A 45 -13.11 4.90 -13.81
CA LYS A 45 -14.42 4.80 -14.47
C LYS A 45 -14.36 4.12 -15.84
N GLU A 46 -13.28 4.33 -16.59
CA GLU A 46 -13.09 3.71 -17.91
C GLU A 46 -12.87 2.20 -17.78
N ILE A 47 -12.00 1.79 -16.82
CA ILE A 47 -11.81 0.35 -16.53
C ILE A 47 -13.10 -0.28 -16.02
N GLU A 48 -13.80 0.39 -15.11
CA GLU A 48 -15.06 -0.12 -14.57
C GLU A 48 -16.10 -0.30 -15.65
N ALA A 49 -16.26 0.68 -16.55
CA ALA A 49 -17.16 0.59 -17.69
C ALA A 49 -16.78 -0.57 -18.62
N PHE A 50 -15.49 -0.67 -18.97
CA PHE A 50 -14.98 -1.75 -19.82
C PHE A 50 -15.22 -3.15 -19.22
N LEU A 51 -15.03 -3.31 -17.91
CA LEU A 51 -15.27 -4.58 -17.23
C LEU A 51 -16.77 -4.88 -17.10
N LYS A 52 -17.63 -3.87 -16.90
CA LYS A 52 -19.09 -4.02 -16.89
C LYS A 52 -19.62 -4.50 -18.23
N ASP A 53 -19.10 -4.00 -19.34
CA ASP A 53 -19.44 -4.47 -20.70
C ASP A 53 -19.09 -5.96 -20.91
N ARG A 54 -18.22 -6.51 -20.06
CA ARG A 54 -17.82 -7.92 -20.03
C ARG A 54 -18.43 -8.70 -18.87
N TRP A 55 -19.62 -8.27 -18.46
CA TRP A 55 -20.46 -8.92 -17.46
C TRP A 55 -19.91 -8.93 -16.02
N TRP A 56 -18.90 -8.11 -15.70
CA TRP A 56 -18.48 -7.94 -14.32
C TRP A 56 -19.53 -7.16 -13.54
N LYS A 57 -19.91 -7.71 -12.37
CA LYS A 57 -20.84 -7.05 -11.45
C LYS A 57 -20.07 -6.48 -10.27
N PHE A 58 -20.14 -5.18 -10.12
CA PHE A 58 -19.52 -4.45 -9.03
C PHE A 58 -20.56 -3.93 -8.05
N TYR A 59 -20.20 -3.95 -6.80
CA TYR A 59 -20.98 -3.26 -5.75
C TYR A 59 -20.03 -2.65 -4.72
N LEU A 60 -20.55 -1.67 -3.98
CA LEU A 60 -19.92 -1.11 -2.81
C LEU A 60 -20.78 -1.53 -1.60
N PRO A 61 -20.20 -2.15 -0.56
CA PRO A 61 -20.97 -2.47 0.64
C PRO A 61 -21.63 -1.24 1.26
N ASP A 62 -22.83 -1.39 1.83
CA ASP A 62 -23.64 -0.28 2.35
C ASP A 62 -22.90 0.56 3.39
N PHE A 63 -22.05 -0.05 4.21
CA PHE A 63 -21.26 0.66 5.20
C PHE A 63 -20.21 1.61 4.61
N LEU A 64 -19.90 1.49 3.33
CA LEU A 64 -19.00 2.39 2.57
C LEU A 64 -19.75 3.36 1.67
N ALA A 65 -20.95 2.98 1.20
CA ALA A 65 -21.71 3.72 0.19
C ALA A 65 -22.06 5.16 0.61
N SER A 66 -21.99 5.46 1.87
CA SER A 66 -22.44 6.72 2.46
C SER A 66 -21.35 7.46 3.25
N SER A 67 -20.09 7.03 3.15
CA SER A 67 -18.97 7.74 3.78
C SER A 67 -18.52 8.93 2.92
N TRP A 68 -18.04 10.00 3.56
CA TRP A 68 -17.52 11.22 2.89
C TRP A 68 -16.25 10.95 2.10
N ASN A 69 -15.53 9.89 2.44
CA ASN A 69 -14.34 9.47 1.70
C ASN A 69 -14.79 8.70 0.45
N SER A 70 -14.34 9.15 -0.70
CA SER A 70 -14.59 8.49 -1.98
C SER A 70 -13.90 7.14 -2.02
N PHE A 71 -14.67 6.05 -1.90
CA PHE A 71 -14.23 4.68 -2.14
C PHE A 71 -14.40 4.26 -3.61
N ASP A 72 -14.44 5.24 -4.53
CA ASP A 72 -14.73 4.99 -5.94
C ASP A 72 -13.74 4.05 -6.62
N ASP A 73 -12.56 3.92 -6.05
CA ASP A 73 -11.47 3.08 -6.56
C ASP A 73 -11.45 1.66 -5.97
N VAL A 74 -12.28 1.36 -4.97
CA VAL A 74 -12.43 0.02 -4.37
C VAL A 74 -13.79 -0.54 -4.72
N LYS A 75 -13.83 -1.76 -5.27
CA LYS A 75 -15.05 -2.43 -5.71
C LYS A 75 -15.07 -3.87 -5.24
N CYS A 76 -16.19 -4.30 -4.67
CA CYS A 76 -16.48 -5.72 -4.51
C CYS A 76 -16.93 -6.31 -5.84
N VAL A 77 -16.57 -7.56 -6.09
CA VAL A 77 -16.88 -8.29 -7.32
C VAL A 77 -17.70 -9.52 -6.97
N GLU A 78 -18.88 -9.67 -7.56
CA GLU A 78 -19.82 -10.76 -7.23
C GLU A 78 -19.62 -12.02 -8.07
N ASN A 79 -19.47 -11.86 -9.38
CA ASN A 79 -19.66 -12.93 -10.34
C ASN A 79 -18.36 -13.48 -10.98
N ILE A 80 -17.22 -13.11 -10.41
CA ILE A 80 -15.92 -13.56 -10.92
C ILE A 80 -15.23 -14.42 -9.84
N ASP A 81 -14.76 -15.59 -10.23
CA ASP A 81 -14.01 -16.46 -9.32
C ASP A 81 -12.58 -15.94 -9.07
N VAL A 82 -11.96 -16.45 -7.99
CA VAL A 82 -10.64 -15.98 -7.56
C VAL A 82 -9.54 -16.25 -8.59
N LYS A 83 -9.59 -17.40 -9.26
CA LYS A 83 -8.57 -17.75 -10.26
C LYS A 83 -8.64 -16.80 -11.44
N SER A 84 -9.85 -16.51 -11.91
CA SER A 84 -10.09 -15.55 -13.01
C SER A 84 -9.64 -14.14 -12.64
N LEU A 85 -9.77 -13.70 -11.38
CA LEU A 85 -9.22 -12.43 -10.92
C LEU A 85 -7.69 -12.39 -10.98
N TRP A 86 -7.03 -13.45 -10.51
CA TRP A 86 -5.57 -13.53 -10.48
C TRP A 86 -4.94 -13.64 -11.88
N SER A 87 -5.59 -14.36 -12.78
CA SER A 87 -5.11 -14.54 -14.17
C SER A 87 -5.55 -13.41 -15.11
N HIS A 88 -6.38 -12.47 -14.66
CA HIS A 88 -6.90 -11.42 -15.53
C HIS A 88 -5.79 -10.51 -16.06
N SER A 89 -5.87 -10.17 -17.37
CA SER A 89 -4.86 -9.32 -18.04
C SER A 89 -4.65 -7.97 -17.35
N PHE A 90 -5.70 -7.36 -16.84
CA PHE A 90 -5.60 -6.09 -16.11
C PHE A 90 -4.94 -6.24 -14.72
N HIS A 91 -5.10 -7.39 -14.06
CA HIS A 91 -4.35 -7.69 -12.86
C HIS A 91 -2.85 -7.88 -13.19
N ASN A 92 -2.54 -8.61 -14.26
CA ASN A 92 -1.17 -8.80 -14.72
C ASN A 92 -0.53 -7.52 -15.25
N ALA A 93 -1.33 -6.60 -15.81
CA ALA A 93 -0.92 -5.25 -16.21
C ALA A 93 -0.95 -4.22 -15.06
N TRP A 94 -1.30 -4.65 -13.85
CA TRP A 94 -1.30 -3.82 -12.63
C TRP A 94 -2.25 -2.61 -12.69
N LEU A 95 -3.38 -2.76 -13.35
CA LEU A 95 -4.44 -1.75 -13.39
C LEU A 95 -5.38 -1.88 -12.21
N PHE A 96 -5.44 -3.05 -11.59
CA PHE A 96 -6.09 -3.24 -10.30
C PHE A 96 -5.29 -4.18 -9.39
N TYR A 97 -5.52 -4.03 -8.11
CA TYR A 97 -4.95 -4.85 -7.04
C TYR A 97 -6.05 -5.61 -6.32
N ILE A 98 -5.85 -6.92 -6.09
CA ILE A 98 -6.81 -7.74 -5.35
C ILE A 98 -6.52 -7.61 -3.86
N GLN A 99 -7.50 -7.16 -3.09
CA GLN A 99 -7.37 -7.02 -1.64
C GLN A 99 -8.71 -7.28 -0.94
N GLU A 100 -8.67 -7.53 0.34
CA GLU A 100 -9.86 -7.55 1.18
C GLU A 100 -10.23 -6.12 1.57
N ILE A 101 -11.52 -5.83 1.61
CA ILE A 101 -12.03 -4.46 1.69
C ILE A 101 -11.67 -3.77 3.01
N SER A 102 -11.77 -4.47 4.15
CA SER A 102 -11.44 -3.88 5.46
C SER A 102 -9.95 -3.56 5.61
N ALA A 103 -9.09 -4.37 4.98
CA ALA A 103 -7.65 -4.13 5.00
C ALA A 103 -7.25 -2.80 4.33
N GLY A 104 -8.08 -2.28 3.43
CA GLY A 104 -7.87 -1.01 2.75
C GLY A 104 -8.43 0.20 3.49
N LEU A 105 -9.35 0.01 4.43
CA LEU A 105 -10.08 1.11 5.08
C LEU A 105 -9.18 2.05 5.87
N SER A 106 -8.16 1.54 6.54
CA SER A 106 -7.27 2.37 7.35
C SER A 106 -6.51 3.42 6.52
N ALA A 107 -6.05 3.06 5.32
CA ALA A 107 -5.41 4.01 4.41
C ALA A 107 -6.40 5.08 3.92
N GLN A 108 -7.65 4.72 3.70
CA GLN A 108 -8.69 5.67 3.27
C GLN A 108 -9.15 6.58 4.42
N VAL A 109 -9.32 6.03 5.63
CA VAL A 109 -9.64 6.79 6.85
C VAL A 109 -8.56 7.81 7.19
N LEU A 110 -7.29 7.51 6.89
CA LEU A 110 -6.20 8.47 7.07
C LEU A 110 -6.43 9.73 6.24
N GLY A 111 -7.00 9.61 5.04
CA GLY A 111 -7.45 10.75 4.26
C GLY A 111 -6.28 11.64 3.82
N VAL A 112 -5.34 11.08 3.03
CA VAL A 112 -4.18 11.83 2.56
C VAL A 112 -4.58 12.94 1.59
N GLU A 113 -3.93 14.09 1.73
CA GLU A 113 -4.12 15.30 0.94
C GLU A 113 -2.88 15.61 0.08
N LYS A 114 -3.00 16.53 -0.86
CA LYS A 114 -2.00 16.81 -1.89
C LYS A 114 -0.57 17.03 -1.35
N TRP A 115 -0.42 17.73 -0.24
CA TRP A 115 0.88 18.13 0.27
C TRP A 115 1.36 17.32 1.47
N ASP A 116 0.67 16.24 1.79
CA ASP A 116 1.03 15.41 2.94
C ASP A 116 2.33 14.65 2.70
N VAL A 117 3.20 14.69 3.69
CA VAL A 117 4.30 13.75 3.87
C VAL A 117 3.79 12.61 4.74
N VAL A 118 3.72 11.42 4.18
CA VAL A 118 3.05 10.27 4.81
C VAL A 118 4.06 9.22 5.25
N LEU A 119 3.84 8.64 6.41
CA LEU A 119 4.60 7.48 6.90
C LEU A 119 3.66 6.28 7.05
N ASP A 120 4.03 5.15 6.44
CA ASP A 120 3.43 3.82 6.64
C ASP A 120 4.45 2.93 7.37
N LEU A 121 4.17 2.55 8.59
CA LEU A 121 5.17 1.99 9.50
C LEU A 121 5.32 0.48 9.50
N CYS A 122 4.28 -0.25 9.17
CA CYS A 122 4.30 -1.70 9.02
C CYS A 122 3.89 -2.05 7.59
N ALA A 123 4.63 -1.48 6.63
CA ALA A 123 4.19 -1.33 5.26
C ALA A 123 4.00 -2.64 4.48
N ALA A 124 4.79 -3.68 4.76
CA ALA A 124 4.73 -4.92 3.98
C ALA A 124 3.45 -5.75 4.25
N PRO A 125 2.88 -6.34 3.20
CA PRO A 125 3.41 -6.50 1.84
C PRO A 125 3.14 -5.31 0.88
N GLY A 126 2.59 -4.19 1.35
CA GLY A 126 2.43 -2.97 0.57
C GLY A 126 0.99 -2.58 0.22
N TRP A 127 -0.02 -3.30 0.68
CA TRP A 127 -1.42 -3.05 0.30
C TRP A 127 -1.91 -1.66 0.66
N LYS A 128 -1.59 -1.18 1.85
CA LYS A 128 -1.95 0.15 2.34
C LYS A 128 -1.06 1.22 1.73
N THR A 129 0.24 0.94 1.66
CA THR A 129 1.22 1.82 0.98
C THR A 129 0.82 2.09 -0.47
N VAL A 130 0.37 1.05 -1.21
CA VAL A 130 -0.14 1.20 -2.59
C VAL A 130 -1.31 2.18 -2.64
N GLN A 131 -2.26 2.10 -1.73
CA GLN A 131 -3.40 3.02 -1.71
C GLN A 131 -2.98 4.46 -1.41
N LEU A 132 -2.13 4.66 -0.42
CA LEU A 132 -1.62 5.99 -0.04
C LEU A 132 -0.83 6.63 -1.18
N ALA A 133 0.10 5.88 -1.78
CA ALA A 133 0.94 6.36 -2.86
C ALA A 133 0.15 6.63 -4.14
N ASP A 134 -0.78 5.75 -4.52
CA ASP A 134 -1.67 5.93 -5.66
C ASP A 134 -2.56 7.18 -5.49
N ARG A 135 -3.13 7.35 -4.29
CA ARG A 135 -3.94 8.54 -3.98
C ARG A 135 -3.14 9.83 -4.09
N LEU A 136 -1.93 9.87 -3.53
CA LEU A 136 -1.06 11.04 -3.62
C LEU A 136 -0.65 11.33 -5.06
N LEU A 137 -0.27 10.34 -5.86
CA LEU A 137 0.04 10.53 -7.28
C LEU A 137 -1.16 11.10 -8.04
N ASN A 138 -2.36 10.58 -7.79
CA ASN A 138 -3.58 11.09 -8.41
C ASN A 138 -3.92 12.54 -8.03
N LEU A 139 -3.49 12.98 -6.86
CA LEU A 139 -3.63 14.36 -6.39
C LEU A 139 -2.49 15.28 -6.85
N TRP A 140 -1.52 14.78 -7.62
CA TRP A 140 -0.24 15.47 -7.89
C TRP A 140 0.46 15.87 -6.58
N GLY A 141 0.39 14.97 -5.61
CA GLY A 141 0.84 15.16 -4.24
C GLY A 141 2.26 14.66 -3.99
N TRP A 142 2.62 14.63 -2.69
CA TRP A 142 3.99 14.37 -2.27
C TRP A 142 4.29 12.86 -2.12
N HIS A 143 4.82 12.43 -0.99
CA HIS A 143 5.63 11.25 -0.86
C HIS A 143 5.18 10.36 0.29
N VAL A 144 5.31 9.05 0.12
CA VAL A 144 5.08 8.04 1.16
C VAL A 144 6.41 7.42 1.57
N PHE A 145 6.70 7.48 2.86
CA PHE A 145 7.76 6.71 3.49
C PHE A 145 7.17 5.41 4.00
N ALA A 146 7.69 4.29 3.52
CA ALA A 146 7.20 2.96 3.84
C ALA A 146 8.27 2.19 4.63
N ASN A 147 8.03 1.94 5.91
CA ASN A 147 8.96 1.27 6.80
C ASN A 147 8.60 -0.21 6.98
N GLU A 148 9.58 -1.08 6.84
CA GLU A 148 9.45 -2.51 7.13
C GLU A 148 10.79 -3.08 7.61
N LEU A 149 10.81 -3.62 8.81
CA LEU A 149 12.03 -4.15 9.44
C LEU A 149 12.52 -5.44 8.78
N SER A 150 11.61 -6.33 8.40
CA SER A 150 11.95 -7.62 7.80
C SER A 150 12.43 -7.48 6.35
N PHE A 151 13.67 -7.89 6.09
CA PHE A 151 14.24 -7.88 4.73
C PHE A 151 13.41 -8.68 3.71
N ALA A 152 12.92 -9.86 4.11
CA ALA A 152 12.10 -10.69 3.23
C ALA A 152 10.77 -10.01 2.88
N ARG A 153 10.12 -9.38 3.86
CA ARG A 153 8.86 -8.65 3.66
C ARG A 153 9.08 -7.36 2.86
N ARG A 154 10.22 -6.65 3.03
CA ARG A 154 10.57 -5.48 2.21
C ARG A 154 10.69 -5.82 0.73
N LYS A 155 11.21 -7.00 0.36
CA LYS A 155 11.22 -7.43 -1.04
C LYS A 155 9.82 -7.48 -1.64
N ALA A 156 8.86 -8.03 -0.91
CA ALA A 156 7.46 -8.06 -1.34
C ALA A 156 6.85 -6.66 -1.44
N LEU A 157 7.14 -5.79 -0.47
CA LEU A 157 6.72 -4.38 -0.50
C LEU A 157 7.26 -3.67 -1.77
N VAL A 158 8.56 -3.73 -1.98
CA VAL A 158 9.21 -3.13 -3.16
C VAL A 158 8.62 -3.69 -4.45
N PHE A 159 8.43 -5.00 -4.54
CA PHE A 159 7.82 -5.64 -5.70
C PHE A 159 6.41 -5.11 -5.96
N ASN A 160 5.56 -5.01 -4.93
CA ASN A 160 4.19 -4.53 -5.07
C ASN A 160 4.11 -3.05 -5.45
N LEU A 161 4.90 -2.19 -4.84
CA LEU A 161 4.96 -0.76 -5.20
C LEU A 161 5.43 -0.57 -6.64
N ASN A 162 6.47 -1.28 -6.97
CA ASN A 162 7.04 -1.22 -8.29
C ASN A 162 6.01 -1.62 -9.36
N ARG A 163 5.35 -2.75 -9.23
CA ARG A 163 4.39 -3.22 -10.23
C ARG A 163 3.16 -2.33 -10.38
N CYS A 164 2.80 -1.58 -9.33
CA CYS A 164 1.73 -0.57 -9.38
C CYS A 164 2.21 0.80 -9.88
N TRP A 165 3.47 0.96 -10.25
CA TRP A 165 4.07 2.19 -10.77
C TRP A 165 4.11 3.34 -9.77
N LEU A 166 4.28 3.04 -8.50
CA LEU A 166 4.26 4.00 -7.42
C LEU A 166 5.68 4.48 -7.11
N TYR A 167 6.15 5.47 -7.86
CA TYR A 167 7.51 6.02 -7.74
C TYR A 167 7.65 7.06 -6.63
N ASN A 168 6.55 7.56 -6.08
CA ASN A 168 6.52 8.51 -4.96
C ASN A 168 6.65 7.81 -3.59
N THR A 169 7.50 6.80 -3.51
CA THR A 169 7.70 6.00 -2.29
C THR A 169 9.16 5.85 -1.94
N SER A 170 9.49 6.02 -0.65
CA SER A 170 10.80 5.72 -0.07
C SER A 170 10.72 4.57 0.90
N ILE A 171 11.65 3.61 0.80
CA ILE A 171 11.67 2.43 1.65
C ILE A 171 12.64 2.64 2.80
N LEU A 172 12.12 2.46 4.02
CA LEU A 172 12.86 2.52 5.28
C LEU A 172 12.95 1.14 5.92
N TRP A 173 13.88 0.96 6.87
CA TRP A 173 14.08 -0.30 7.59
C TRP A 173 14.46 -0.07 9.05
N TYR A 174 13.87 0.93 9.65
CA TYR A 174 14.09 1.24 11.05
C TYR A 174 13.31 0.35 12.00
N ASP A 175 13.86 0.14 13.17
CA ASP A 175 13.09 -0.40 14.28
C ASP A 175 11.89 0.51 14.57
N TRP A 176 10.75 -0.10 14.73
CA TRP A 176 9.46 0.60 14.84
C TRP A 176 9.36 1.52 16.05
N VAL A 177 10.06 1.18 17.14
CA VAL A 177 10.05 2.01 18.37
C VAL A 177 10.94 3.24 18.23
N SER A 178 12.02 3.15 17.45
CA SER A 178 13.00 4.23 17.31
C SER A 178 12.61 5.32 16.31
N VAL A 179 11.69 5.05 15.39
CA VAL A 179 11.33 6.00 14.32
C VAL A 179 10.81 7.34 14.85
N GLY A 180 10.03 7.34 15.92
CA GLY A 180 9.49 8.57 16.50
C GLY A 180 10.53 9.54 17.00
N ASP A 181 11.63 9.02 17.51
CA ASP A 181 12.74 9.85 18.01
C ASP A 181 13.64 10.32 16.86
N LEU A 182 13.84 9.49 15.83
CA LEU A 182 14.67 9.82 14.66
C LEU A 182 13.98 10.80 13.70
N ALA A 183 12.67 10.69 13.54
CA ALA A 183 11.87 11.44 12.61
C ALA A 183 10.86 12.38 13.30
N HIS A 184 11.24 12.97 14.40
CA HIS A 184 10.38 13.79 15.25
C HIS A 184 9.69 14.92 14.45
N GLU A 185 8.34 14.92 14.47
CA GLU A 185 7.49 15.92 13.81
C GLU A 185 7.76 16.11 12.32
N MET A 186 8.09 15.01 11.62
CA MET A 186 8.36 15.06 10.17
C MET A 186 7.12 14.82 9.31
N PHE A 187 6.12 14.09 9.81
CA PHE A 187 5.03 13.59 8.98
C PHE A 187 3.70 14.29 9.26
N ASP A 188 2.96 14.60 8.21
CA ASP A 188 1.61 15.14 8.30
C ASP A 188 0.59 14.05 8.62
N LYS A 189 0.82 12.86 8.06
CA LYS A 189 -0.04 11.68 8.22
C LYS A 189 0.79 10.45 8.55
N VAL A 190 0.32 9.64 9.49
CA VAL A 190 0.97 8.38 9.87
C VAL A 190 -0.04 7.24 9.84
N LEU A 191 0.28 6.18 9.13
CA LEU A 191 -0.48 4.94 9.12
C LEU A 191 0.23 3.86 9.93
N VAL A 192 -0.55 3.20 10.75
CA VAL A 192 -0.10 2.15 11.64
C VAL A 192 -0.99 0.93 11.48
N ASP A 193 -0.57 0.01 10.64
CA ASP A 193 -1.16 -1.34 10.64
C ASP A 193 -0.36 -2.21 11.60
N ALA A 194 -0.73 -2.15 12.88
CA ALA A 194 0.08 -2.71 13.94
C ALA A 194 0.23 -4.24 13.83
N PRO A 195 1.43 -4.79 14.10
CA PRO A 195 1.56 -6.24 14.25
C PRO A 195 0.63 -6.70 15.37
N CYS A 196 -0.27 -7.66 15.08
CA CYS A 196 -1.31 -8.13 15.97
C CYS A 196 -1.46 -9.65 15.91
N SER A 197 -2.37 -10.20 16.70
CA SER A 197 -2.61 -11.65 16.78
C SER A 197 -3.32 -12.26 15.56
N TRP A 198 -3.81 -11.44 14.61
CA TRP A 198 -4.39 -11.80 13.29
C TRP A 198 -5.65 -12.67 13.32
N GLU A 199 -6.27 -12.90 14.44
CA GLU A 199 -7.42 -13.80 14.55
C GLU A 199 -8.66 -13.31 13.79
N GLY A 200 -8.76 -12.01 13.48
CA GLY A 200 -9.81 -11.46 12.62
C GLY A 200 -9.73 -11.91 11.16
N MET A 201 -8.58 -12.47 10.71
CA MET A 201 -8.35 -12.93 9.34
C MET A 201 -8.52 -14.45 9.17
N GLN A 202 -9.06 -15.16 10.11
CA GLN A 202 -9.09 -16.64 10.13
C GLN A 202 -9.83 -17.28 8.97
N TYR A 203 -10.73 -16.57 8.31
CA TYR A 203 -11.38 -17.01 7.07
C TYR A 203 -10.39 -17.36 5.94
N LYS A 204 -9.15 -16.92 6.07
CA LYS A 204 -8.09 -17.14 5.08
C LYS A 204 -7.35 -18.46 5.30
N TYR A 205 -7.33 -18.94 6.53
CA TYR A 205 -6.59 -20.13 6.92
C TYR A 205 -7.54 -21.29 7.18
N ASP A 206 -7.18 -22.46 6.72
CA ASP A 206 -8.02 -23.66 6.75
C ASP A 206 -8.52 -24.00 8.18
N LYS A 207 -9.67 -24.55 8.24
CA LYS A 207 -10.68 -24.73 9.28
C LYS A 207 -10.27 -25.31 10.66
N ASN A 208 -9.01 -25.54 10.92
CA ASN A 208 -8.57 -26.24 12.12
C ASN A 208 -7.93 -25.30 13.14
N VAL A 209 -8.78 -24.89 14.10
CA VAL A 209 -8.42 -24.46 15.44
C VAL A 209 -7.36 -23.34 15.52
N VAL A 210 -7.79 -22.11 15.43
CA VAL A 210 -6.97 -21.02 15.90
C VAL A 210 -7.02 -20.96 17.42
N TYR A 211 -5.88 -21.11 18.02
CA TYR A 211 -5.74 -20.95 19.47
C TYR A 211 -5.56 -19.48 19.77
N TRP A 212 -6.43 -18.93 20.57
CA TRP A 212 -6.22 -17.63 21.17
C TRP A 212 -5.39 -17.78 22.47
N ASP A 213 -4.40 -16.91 22.62
CA ASP A 213 -3.53 -16.87 23.81
C ASP A 213 -3.55 -15.48 24.42
N GLN A 214 -4.21 -15.32 25.56
CA GLN A 214 -4.35 -14.05 26.25
C GLN A 214 -2.99 -13.43 26.61
N VAL A 215 -2.01 -14.24 27.05
CA VAL A 215 -0.69 -13.73 27.42
C VAL A 215 0.08 -13.22 26.19
N GLY A 216 -0.09 -13.88 25.05
CA GLY A 216 0.45 -13.41 23.76
C GLY A 216 -0.17 -12.08 23.34
N ALA A 217 -1.49 -11.97 23.46
CA ALA A 217 -2.23 -10.74 23.15
C ALA A 217 -1.83 -9.56 24.06
N GLU A 218 -1.66 -9.79 25.37
CA GLU A 218 -1.20 -8.76 26.32
C GLU A 218 0.24 -8.30 26.03
N LYS A 219 1.12 -9.21 25.58
CA LYS A 219 2.49 -8.84 25.15
C LYS A 219 2.46 -7.99 23.88
N LEU A 220 1.63 -8.37 22.91
CA LEU A 220 1.45 -7.59 21.70
C LEU A 220 0.86 -6.20 22.00
N ALA A 221 -0.13 -6.11 22.89
CA ALA A 221 -0.72 -4.85 23.30
C ALA A 221 0.33 -3.88 23.92
N LYS A 222 1.26 -4.39 24.75
CA LYS A 222 2.35 -3.58 25.27
C LYS A 222 3.28 -3.06 24.16
N LEU A 223 3.65 -3.91 23.22
CA LEU A 223 4.44 -3.49 22.06
C LEU A 223 3.68 -2.45 21.22
N GLN A 224 2.41 -2.69 20.94
CA GLN A 224 1.55 -1.77 20.16
C GLN A 224 1.43 -0.40 20.82
N LYS A 225 1.36 -0.35 22.15
CA LYS A 225 1.40 0.91 22.91
C LYS A 225 2.72 1.66 22.68
N GLU A 226 3.86 0.99 22.85
CA GLU A 226 5.18 1.59 22.65
C GLU A 226 5.33 2.13 21.21
N LEU A 227 4.86 1.34 20.25
CA LEU A 227 4.82 1.72 18.85
C LEU A 227 3.97 2.98 18.65
N LEU A 228 2.74 3.00 19.14
CA LEU A 228 1.82 4.13 18.97
C LEU A 228 2.37 5.41 19.59
N LEU A 229 3.01 5.33 20.76
CA LEU A 229 3.67 6.46 21.41
C LEU A 229 4.86 6.99 20.58
N SER A 230 5.68 6.11 20.04
CA SER A 230 6.78 6.50 19.14
C SER A 230 6.26 7.23 17.90
N TRP A 231 5.21 6.75 17.30
CA TRP A 231 4.70 7.29 16.05
C TRP A 231 3.96 8.61 16.21
N LEU A 232 3.34 8.81 17.37
CA LEU A 232 2.81 10.13 17.72
C LEU A 232 3.94 11.18 17.90
N LYS A 233 5.18 10.77 18.23
CA LYS A 233 6.34 11.67 18.20
C LYS A 233 6.71 12.06 16.76
N ALA A 234 6.69 11.10 15.81
CA ALA A 234 7.01 11.33 14.41
C ALA A 234 5.98 12.21 13.69
N LEU A 235 4.76 12.26 14.21
CA LEU A 235 3.67 13.07 13.68
C LEU A 235 3.86 14.56 14.03
N LYS A 236 3.64 15.46 13.07
CA LYS A 236 3.60 16.90 13.30
C LYS A 236 2.45 17.29 14.26
N VAL A 237 2.57 18.42 14.90
CA VAL A 237 1.42 19.02 15.60
C VAL A 237 0.32 19.31 14.59
N TRP A 238 -0.92 18.99 14.91
CA TRP A 238 -2.13 18.97 14.05
C TRP A 238 -2.13 17.89 12.97
N GLY A 239 -1.09 17.08 12.87
CA GLY A 239 -1.09 15.90 12.02
C GLY A 239 -2.05 14.82 12.53
N GLU A 240 -2.36 13.85 11.66
CA GLU A 240 -3.30 12.76 11.96
C GLU A 240 -2.64 11.39 11.82
N LEU A 241 -2.98 10.50 12.75
CA LEU A 241 -2.50 9.13 12.77
C LEU A 241 -3.69 8.17 12.77
N VAL A 242 -3.64 7.16 11.92
CA VAL A 242 -4.58 6.04 11.96
C VAL A 242 -3.87 4.80 12.50
N TYR A 243 -4.41 4.26 13.57
CA TYR A 243 -4.05 2.97 14.14
C TYR A 243 -5.05 1.92 13.67
N SER A 244 -4.58 0.78 13.18
CA SER A 244 -5.43 -0.33 12.77
C SER A 244 -4.84 -1.68 13.14
N THR A 245 -5.73 -2.65 13.36
CA THR A 245 -5.38 -4.06 13.57
C THR A 245 -6.37 -4.96 12.83
N CYS A 246 -5.93 -6.15 12.47
CA CYS A 246 -6.80 -7.22 11.95
C CYS A 246 -7.15 -8.23 13.06
N THR A 247 -7.32 -7.77 14.29
CA THR A 247 -7.76 -8.56 15.44
C THR A 247 -9.09 -8.04 15.99
N LEU A 248 -9.90 -8.91 16.56
CA LEU A 248 -11.10 -8.56 17.31
C LEU A 248 -10.81 -8.39 18.81
N ASN A 249 -9.56 -8.59 19.22
CA ASN A 249 -9.14 -8.62 20.60
C ASN A 249 -9.15 -7.21 21.23
N PRO A 250 -9.92 -6.96 22.27
CA PRO A 250 -9.96 -5.65 22.92
C PRO A 250 -8.67 -5.26 23.65
N TYR A 251 -7.82 -6.21 24.03
CA TYR A 251 -6.51 -5.90 24.62
C TYR A 251 -5.58 -5.20 23.63
N GLU A 252 -5.65 -5.60 22.36
CA GLU A 252 -4.83 -5.03 21.28
C GLU A 252 -5.50 -3.81 20.61
N ASN A 253 -6.73 -3.50 20.97
CA ASN A 253 -7.56 -2.44 20.38
C ASN A 253 -7.88 -1.36 21.43
N GLU A 254 -9.05 -1.44 22.06
CA GLU A 254 -9.56 -0.42 22.97
C GLU A 254 -8.65 -0.17 24.17
N TRP A 255 -8.03 -1.22 24.73
CA TRP A 255 -7.12 -1.08 25.86
C TRP A 255 -5.85 -0.28 25.48
N VAL A 256 -5.24 -0.58 24.31
CA VAL A 256 -4.07 0.18 23.79
C VAL A 256 -4.45 1.66 23.62
N ILE A 257 -5.63 1.93 23.02
CA ILE A 257 -6.11 3.29 22.79
C ILE A 257 -6.33 4.03 24.10
N SER A 258 -7.02 3.39 25.07
CA SER A 258 -7.28 3.96 26.40
C SER A 258 -6.01 4.33 27.13
N ASP A 259 -5.02 3.41 27.15
CA ASP A 259 -3.77 3.58 27.85
C ASP A 259 -2.89 4.71 27.23
N VAL A 260 -2.87 4.84 25.90
CA VAL A 260 -2.18 5.94 25.22
C VAL A 260 -2.86 7.30 25.48
N LEU A 261 -4.19 7.35 25.43
CA LEU A 261 -4.93 8.58 25.75
C LEU A 261 -4.74 9.02 27.21
N GLU A 262 -4.68 8.09 28.14
CA GLU A 262 -4.40 8.39 29.55
C GLU A 262 -2.98 8.92 29.73
N GLN A 263 -1.99 8.30 29.08
CA GLN A 263 -0.59 8.73 29.20
C GLN A 263 -0.33 10.09 28.57
N LEU A 264 -0.95 10.40 27.42
CA LEU A 264 -0.70 11.63 26.67
C LEU A 264 -1.70 12.74 26.98
N TRP A 265 -2.79 12.43 27.65
CA TRP A 265 -3.82 13.35 28.17
C TRP A 265 -4.24 14.42 27.12
N ASP A 266 -3.83 15.68 27.32
CA ASP A 266 -4.19 16.83 26.49
C ASP A 266 -3.29 17.02 25.25
N ARG A 267 -2.39 16.08 24.98
CA ARG A 267 -1.44 16.19 23.85
C ARG A 267 -1.95 15.54 22.57
N VAL A 268 -2.91 14.64 22.69
CA VAL A 268 -3.55 13.96 21.56
C VAL A 268 -5.05 13.86 21.83
N GLU A 269 -5.81 13.84 20.75
CA GLU A 269 -7.24 13.56 20.80
C GLU A 269 -7.59 12.41 19.87
N LEU A 270 -8.64 11.67 20.24
CA LEU A 270 -9.27 10.70 19.37
C LEU A 270 -10.33 11.41 18.53
N ILE A 271 -10.23 11.29 17.20
CA ILE A 271 -11.19 11.90 16.27
C ILE A 271 -12.06 10.83 15.62
N ASN A 272 -13.28 11.21 15.23
CA ASN A 272 -14.24 10.27 14.69
C ASN A 272 -13.75 9.58 13.42
N VAL A 273 -13.82 8.24 13.40
CA VAL A 273 -13.70 7.45 12.19
C VAL A 273 -15.03 7.51 11.46
N ASP A 274 -15.09 8.33 10.40
CA ASP A 274 -16.31 8.58 9.65
C ASP A 274 -16.63 7.46 8.67
N ILE A 275 -17.11 6.34 9.21
CA ILE A 275 -17.66 5.21 8.46
C ILE A 275 -19.03 4.92 9.00
N LYS A 276 -20.04 4.95 8.14
CA LYS A 276 -21.40 4.57 8.52
C LYS A 276 -21.45 3.07 8.79
N TRP A 277 -22.37 2.67 9.67
CA TRP A 277 -22.59 1.27 10.05
C TRP A 277 -21.34 0.59 10.64
N LYS A 278 -20.37 1.38 11.13
CA LYS A 278 -19.32 0.82 11.98
C LYS A 278 -19.99 0.18 13.19
N SER A 279 -19.57 -1.03 13.49
CA SER A 279 -20.09 -1.72 14.70
C SER A 279 -19.57 -1.03 15.94
N PHE A 280 -20.42 -1.05 16.96
CA PHE A 280 -20.15 -0.40 18.22
C PHE A 280 -19.28 -1.32 19.10
N TRP A 281 -18.61 -0.83 19.86
CA TRP A 281 -17.70 -0.66 20.98
C TRP A 281 -17.81 -1.75 22.07
N LEU A 282 -16.69 -1.93 22.72
CA LEU A 282 -16.61 -2.65 23.98
C LEU A 282 -16.43 -1.62 25.10
N GLU A 283 -17.51 -1.02 25.58
CA GLU A 283 -17.53 0.00 26.66
C GLU A 283 -16.76 -0.44 27.91
N LYS A 284 -16.57 -1.73 28.09
CA LYS A 284 -15.77 -2.29 29.18
C LYS A 284 -14.31 -1.87 29.14
N TYR A 285 -13.79 -1.51 27.95
CA TYR A 285 -12.36 -1.26 27.74
C TYR A 285 -12.04 0.18 27.31
N LEU A 286 -13.03 0.94 26.87
CA LEU A 286 -12.88 2.33 26.44
C LEU A 286 -14.15 3.10 26.82
N ASP A 287 -14.00 4.31 27.38
CA ASP A 287 -15.13 5.15 27.76
C ASP A 287 -16.16 5.26 26.62
N LYS A 288 -17.45 5.20 26.96
CA LYS A 288 -18.57 5.16 26.01
C LYS A 288 -18.48 6.21 24.90
N TRP A 289 -18.17 7.44 25.24
CA TRP A 289 -18.07 8.53 24.27
C TRP A 289 -16.83 8.41 23.35
N LYS A 290 -15.72 7.90 23.84
CA LYS A 290 -14.51 7.61 23.05
C LYS A 290 -14.72 6.40 22.15
N ALA A 291 -15.43 5.41 22.67
CA ALA A 291 -15.76 4.20 21.93
C ALA A 291 -16.60 4.47 20.66
N GLN A 292 -17.38 5.53 20.64
CA GLN A 292 -18.14 5.98 19.45
C GLN A 292 -17.24 6.57 18.36
N LEU A 293 -16.03 7.00 18.68
CA LEU A 293 -15.09 7.62 17.74
C LEU A 293 -14.30 6.58 16.94
N VAL A 294 -14.14 5.36 17.45
CA VAL A 294 -13.44 4.26 16.78
C VAL A 294 -14.38 3.45 15.87
N ALA A 295 -13.82 2.63 15.00
CA ALA A 295 -14.57 1.70 14.15
C ALA A 295 -14.10 0.26 14.39
N ARG A 296 -15.05 -0.63 14.64
CA ARG A 296 -14.85 -2.06 14.72
C ARG A 296 -15.67 -2.74 13.64
N PHE A 297 -15.08 -3.70 12.97
CA PHE A 297 -15.73 -4.47 11.89
C PHE A 297 -15.85 -5.91 12.34
N TRP A 298 -17.09 -6.39 12.33
CA TRP A 298 -17.41 -7.76 12.65
C TRP A 298 -17.69 -8.55 11.38
N PRO A 299 -17.09 -9.73 11.18
CA PRO A 299 -17.29 -10.51 9.97
C PRO A 299 -18.75 -10.79 9.60
N HIS A 300 -19.59 -11.09 10.57
CA HIS A 300 -21.00 -11.42 10.36
C HIS A 300 -21.90 -10.20 10.07
N ILE A 301 -21.44 -9.00 10.46
CA ILE A 301 -22.19 -7.74 10.26
C ILE A 301 -21.78 -7.09 8.94
N GLN A 302 -20.50 -6.79 8.78
CA GLN A 302 -20.00 -6.07 7.59
C GLN A 302 -19.55 -6.98 6.43
N LYS A 303 -19.54 -8.28 6.62
CA LYS A 303 -19.05 -9.28 5.62
C LYS A 303 -17.61 -9.03 5.17
N THR A 304 -16.75 -8.68 6.13
CA THR A 304 -15.32 -8.37 5.96
C THR A 304 -14.47 -9.21 6.91
N TRP A 305 -13.16 -9.03 6.91
CA TRP A 305 -12.34 -9.49 8.03
C TRP A 305 -12.74 -8.78 9.31
N GLY A 306 -12.45 -9.40 10.46
CA GLY A 306 -12.44 -8.70 11.73
C GLY A 306 -11.37 -7.62 11.70
N PHE A 307 -11.75 -6.37 11.95
CA PHE A 307 -10.84 -5.24 11.82
C PHE A 307 -11.17 -4.14 12.84
N PHE A 308 -10.16 -3.36 13.21
CA PHE A 308 -10.31 -2.23 14.11
C PHE A 308 -9.57 -1.01 13.58
N ILE A 309 -10.16 0.18 13.74
CA ILE A 309 -9.57 1.45 13.33
C ILE A 309 -9.81 2.50 14.40
N ALA A 310 -8.76 3.21 14.81
CA ALA A 310 -8.82 4.42 15.62
C ALA A 310 -8.02 5.54 14.93
N LYS A 311 -8.52 6.77 14.99
CA LYS A 311 -7.88 7.93 14.37
C LYS A 311 -7.56 8.97 15.43
N PHE A 312 -6.32 9.41 15.45
CA PHE A 312 -5.78 10.40 16.39
C PHE A 312 -5.40 11.68 15.68
N ARG A 313 -5.47 12.80 16.40
CA ARG A 313 -4.83 14.07 16.05
C ARG A 313 -3.89 14.47 17.16
N LYS A 314 -2.68 14.90 16.80
CA LYS A 314 -1.70 15.45 17.75
C LYS A 314 -1.98 16.92 18.00
N LEU A 315 -2.18 17.30 19.25
CA LEU A 315 -2.50 18.68 19.65
C LEU A 315 -1.28 19.46 20.12
N LYS A 316 -0.31 18.80 20.73
CA LYS A 316 0.90 19.42 21.28
C LYS A 316 2.13 18.58 20.97
N SER A 317 3.28 19.23 20.89
CA SER A 317 4.57 18.56 20.73
C SER A 317 4.84 17.58 21.86
N LEU A 318 5.39 16.41 21.52
CA LEU A 318 5.86 15.40 22.47
C LEU A 318 7.37 15.56 22.64
N SER A 319 7.88 15.34 23.87
CA SER A 319 9.31 15.44 24.15
C SER A 319 10.12 14.48 23.29
N ASN A 320 11.18 15.00 22.67
CA ASN A 320 12.19 14.17 22.00
C ASN A 320 13.42 14.07 22.91
N THR A 321 13.78 12.85 23.30
CA THR A 321 14.94 12.57 24.17
C THR A 321 16.09 11.93 23.41
N ALA A 322 15.94 11.63 22.12
CA ALA A 322 16.94 10.91 21.36
C ALA A 322 18.09 11.84 20.91
N LYS A 323 19.29 11.35 21.09
CA LYS A 323 20.45 11.86 20.35
C LYS A 323 20.42 11.20 18.96
N VAL A 324 20.48 12.04 17.93
CA VAL A 324 20.60 11.56 16.55
C VAL A 324 21.87 10.72 16.43
N ASP A 325 21.73 9.47 16.06
CA ASP A 325 22.88 8.60 15.80
C ASP A 325 23.45 8.93 14.41
N GLU A 326 24.58 9.63 14.40
CA GLU A 326 25.26 10.05 13.15
C GLU A 326 25.64 8.88 12.24
N ARG A 327 25.66 7.63 12.74
CA ARG A 327 25.90 6.43 11.92
C ARG A 327 24.84 6.24 10.85
N PHE A 328 23.63 6.75 11.03
CA PHE A 328 22.55 6.73 10.07
C PHE A 328 22.60 7.87 9.05
N LEU A 329 23.53 8.82 9.21
CA LEU A 329 23.72 9.96 8.30
C LEU A 329 24.65 9.64 7.10
N LYS A 330 25.13 8.41 6.95
CA LYS A 330 25.96 8.03 5.81
C LYS A 330 25.19 8.20 4.52
N LYS A 331 25.50 9.27 3.78
CA LYS A 331 25.12 9.42 2.37
C LYS A 331 25.73 8.24 1.61
N SER A 332 24.87 7.46 0.95
CA SER A 332 25.36 6.55 -0.07
C SER A 332 26.04 7.40 -1.15
N GLU A 333 27.33 7.20 -1.35
CA GLU A 333 28.07 7.80 -2.46
C GLU A 333 27.53 7.15 -3.75
N TYR A 334 26.78 7.91 -4.52
CA TYR A 334 26.33 7.53 -5.85
C TYR A 334 27.25 8.20 -6.88
N ASP A 335 27.65 7.45 -7.88
CA ASP A 335 28.43 7.98 -8.98
C ASP A 335 27.54 8.80 -9.92
N TYR A 336 27.68 10.11 -9.86
CA TYR A 336 27.02 11.08 -10.74
C TYR A 336 27.99 11.48 -11.86
N SER A 337 28.27 10.60 -12.80
CA SER A 337 29.11 11.01 -13.91
C SER A 337 28.29 11.68 -15.02
N ASP A 338 28.70 12.87 -15.44
CA ASP A 338 28.09 13.59 -16.55
C ASP A 338 28.12 12.77 -17.86
N SER A 339 29.16 11.96 -18.06
CA SER A 339 29.26 11.07 -19.22
C SER A 339 28.16 9.99 -19.22
N LEU A 340 27.84 9.41 -18.07
CA LEU A 340 26.73 8.44 -17.94
C LEU A 340 25.41 9.11 -18.19
N ARG A 341 25.18 10.29 -17.57
CA ARG A 341 23.96 11.07 -17.78
C ARG A 341 23.71 11.33 -19.26
N ASN A 342 24.68 11.85 -19.96
CA ASN A 342 24.56 12.17 -21.40
C ASN A 342 24.23 10.92 -22.22
N ARG A 343 24.90 9.79 -21.99
CA ARG A 343 24.61 8.53 -22.68
C ARG A 343 23.19 8.01 -22.40
N VAL A 344 22.70 8.14 -21.18
CA VAL A 344 21.34 7.77 -20.81
C VAL A 344 20.33 8.67 -21.50
N MET A 345 20.58 9.97 -21.55
CA MET A 345 19.72 10.94 -22.23
C MET A 345 19.68 10.69 -23.74
N ASP A 346 20.82 10.39 -24.37
CA ASP A 346 20.91 10.02 -25.79
C ASP A 346 20.10 8.74 -26.05
N TYR A 347 20.28 7.69 -25.26
CA TYR A 347 19.49 6.46 -25.36
C TYR A 347 17.98 6.70 -25.22
N LEU A 348 17.56 7.50 -24.23
CA LEU A 348 16.14 7.83 -24.02
C LEU A 348 15.57 8.60 -25.20
N LYS A 349 16.34 9.53 -25.77
CA LYS A 349 15.94 10.32 -26.94
C LYS A 349 15.86 9.45 -28.19
N GLU A 350 16.85 8.64 -28.45
CA GLU A 350 16.94 7.81 -29.67
C GLU A 350 15.93 6.66 -29.64
N GLU A 351 15.92 5.89 -28.55
CA GLU A 351 15.12 4.67 -28.45
C GLU A 351 13.70 4.90 -27.94
N ARG A 352 13.43 5.99 -27.24
CA ARG A 352 12.14 6.25 -26.60
C ARG A 352 11.49 7.57 -27.04
N GLY A 353 12.22 8.43 -27.75
CA GLY A 353 11.75 9.77 -28.08
C GLY A 353 11.54 10.66 -26.85
N VAL A 354 12.23 10.35 -25.75
CA VAL A 354 12.12 11.08 -24.48
C VAL A 354 13.14 12.20 -24.47
N ILE A 355 12.68 13.43 -24.28
CA ILE A 355 13.51 14.60 -24.01
C ILE A 355 13.41 14.88 -22.51
N CYS A 356 14.47 14.53 -21.78
CA CYS A 356 14.54 14.80 -20.35
C CYS A 356 14.90 16.26 -20.06
N ASP A 357 14.21 16.86 -19.12
CA ASP A 357 14.57 18.16 -18.53
C ASP A 357 15.50 17.98 -17.31
N GLU A 358 15.93 19.08 -16.70
CA GLU A 358 16.87 19.08 -15.58
C GLU A 358 16.31 18.45 -14.28
N LYS A 359 15.01 18.20 -14.23
CA LYS A 359 14.37 17.61 -13.04
C LYS A 359 14.74 16.13 -12.83
N TYR A 360 15.26 15.46 -13.85
CA TYR A 360 15.65 14.05 -13.73
C TYR A 360 17.14 13.91 -13.42
N HIS A 361 17.43 13.28 -12.29
CA HIS A 361 18.80 12.92 -11.91
C HIS A 361 19.03 11.44 -12.17
N PHE A 362 20.12 11.11 -12.86
CA PHE A 362 20.53 9.75 -13.16
C PHE A 362 21.80 9.40 -12.41
N PHE A 363 21.87 8.20 -11.88
CA PHE A 363 23.10 7.66 -11.30
C PHE A 363 23.24 6.17 -11.59
N ALA A 364 24.45 5.65 -11.61
CA ALA A 364 24.72 4.24 -11.71
C ALA A 364 25.11 3.65 -10.37
N SER A 365 24.63 2.47 -10.10
CA SER A 365 25.11 1.63 -9.00
C SER A 365 25.15 0.19 -9.48
N LYS A 366 26.33 -0.43 -9.46
CA LYS A 366 26.57 -1.78 -9.96
C LYS A 366 26.12 -1.92 -11.42
N ASP A 367 25.06 -2.72 -11.63
CA ASP A 367 24.57 -3.12 -12.94
C ASP A 367 23.37 -2.30 -13.41
N PHE A 368 22.98 -1.23 -12.70
CA PHE A 368 21.77 -0.49 -13.01
C PHE A 368 21.99 1.01 -13.09
N VAL A 369 21.25 1.65 -13.99
CA VAL A 369 21.02 3.09 -13.99
C VAL A 369 19.69 3.35 -13.34
N TYR A 370 19.69 4.27 -12.42
CA TYR A 370 18.54 4.71 -11.65
C TYR A 370 18.18 6.14 -11.99
N VAL A 371 16.92 6.49 -11.80
CA VAL A 371 16.42 7.85 -11.93
C VAL A 371 15.75 8.28 -10.64
N LYS A 372 15.87 9.56 -10.34
CA LYS A 372 15.10 10.27 -9.30
C LYS A 372 14.57 11.58 -9.88
N ASP A 373 13.39 11.99 -9.49
CA ASP A 373 12.95 13.35 -9.72
C ASP A 373 13.49 14.30 -8.63
N ASN A 374 13.39 15.60 -8.89
CA ASN A 374 13.92 16.65 -8.01
C ASN A 374 13.07 16.90 -6.76
N THR A 375 12.18 16.00 -6.36
CA THR A 375 11.48 16.16 -5.09
C THR A 375 12.49 16.05 -3.94
N GLU A 376 13.09 17.17 -3.60
CA GLU A 376 13.94 17.31 -2.41
C GLU A 376 13.09 17.20 -1.15
N ILE A 377 12.92 15.97 -0.67
CA ILE A 377 12.50 15.77 0.70
C ILE A 377 13.73 16.03 1.56
N ASN A 378 13.67 17.06 2.42
CA ASN A 378 14.75 17.35 3.36
C ASN A 378 14.82 16.26 4.42
N ASN A 379 15.45 15.15 4.08
CA ASN A 379 15.55 13.92 4.87
C ASN A 379 16.93 13.76 5.52
N LYS A 380 17.49 14.84 6.06
CA LYS A 380 18.82 14.83 6.71
C LYS A 380 18.94 13.76 7.81
N TRP A 381 17.84 13.21 8.27
CA TRP A 381 17.74 12.37 9.48
C TRP A 381 17.35 10.92 9.21
N LEU A 382 16.90 10.57 8.00
CA LEU A 382 16.47 9.21 7.68
C LEU A 382 17.34 8.59 6.59
N PHE A 383 17.88 7.42 6.87
CA PHE A 383 18.51 6.58 5.86
C PHE A 383 17.42 5.90 5.02
N ILE A 384 17.43 6.14 3.73
CA ILE A 384 16.48 5.57 2.77
C ILE A 384 17.18 4.43 2.02
N GLU A 385 16.68 3.20 2.17
CA GLU A 385 17.22 2.03 1.47
C GLU A 385 16.93 2.12 -0.04
N LYS A 386 15.76 2.64 -0.42
CA LYS A 386 15.35 2.78 -1.81
C LYS A 386 14.54 4.05 -2.03
N GLN A 387 15.11 4.97 -2.78
CA GLN A 387 14.45 6.19 -3.27
C GLN A 387 14.50 6.27 -4.80
N TRP A 388 15.25 5.37 -5.45
CA TRP A 388 15.64 5.44 -6.84
C TRP A 388 15.00 4.33 -7.65
N ILE A 389 14.58 4.65 -8.87
CA ILE A 389 13.93 3.72 -9.78
C ILE A 389 14.91 3.21 -10.80
N PRO A 390 15.19 1.89 -10.89
CA PRO A 390 16.10 1.32 -11.88
C PRO A 390 15.43 1.31 -13.25
N ILE A 391 15.85 2.19 -14.14
CA ILE A 391 15.25 2.31 -15.49
C ILE A 391 16.01 1.52 -16.56
N ILE A 392 17.30 1.27 -16.37
CA ILE A 392 18.16 0.59 -17.31
C ILE A 392 19.06 -0.38 -16.55
N LYS A 393 19.23 -1.61 -17.06
CA LYS A 393 20.26 -2.54 -16.64
C LYS A 393 21.45 -2.40 -17.58
N LEU A 394 22.65 -2.24 -17.02
CA LEU A 394 23.90 -2.24 -17.77
C LEU A 394 24.31 -3.68 -18.06
N TRP A 395 24.61 -4.00 -19.31
CA TRP A 395 25.10 -5.30 -19.76
C TRP A 395 26.55 -5.21 -20.22
N PHE A 396 27.14 -6.33 -20.56
CA PHE A 396 28.52 -6.44 -21.03
C PHE A 396 28.82 -5.40 -22.13
N ARG A 397 29.86 -4.60 -21.97
CA ARG A 397 30.27 -3.46 -22.85
C ARG A 397 29.29 -2.25 -22.80
N TRP A 398 28.54 -2.07 -21.74
CA TRP A 398 27.64 -0.90 -21.56
C TRP A 398 26.43 -0.87 -22.50
N ASP A 399 25.96 -2.03 -22.95
CA ASP A 399 24.67 -2.12 -23.61
C ASP A 399 23.55 -1.81 -22.63
N PHE A 400 22.58 -1.01 -23.05
CA PHE A 400 21.44 -0.61 -22.24
C PHE A 400 20.27 -1.57 -22.43
N ILE A 401 19.89 -2.26 -21.36
CA ILE A 401 18.69 -3.08 -21.31
C ILE A 401 17.63 -2.34 -20.50
N PRO A 402 16.58 -1.80 -21.16
CA PRO A 402 15.53 -1.07 -20.45
C PRO A 402 14.84 -1.98 -19.44
N GLN A 403 14.51 -1.43 -18.29
CA GLN A 403 13.71 -2.07 -17.29
C GLN A 403 12.24 -1.59 -17.41
N GLN A 404 11.32 -2.36 -16.89
CA GLN A 404 9.89 -2.03 -16.89
C GLN A 404 9.60 -0.58 -16.43
N TRP A 405 10.40 -0.09 -15.51
CA TRP A 405 10.31 1.24 -14.91
C TRP A 405 10.51 2.41 -15.85
N ILE A 406 11.13 2.18 -17.02
CA ILE A 406 11.27 3.22 -18.03
C ILE A 406 9.89 3.68 -18.53
N VAL A 407 8.94 2.75 -18.63
CA VAL A 407 7.55 3.05 -18.99
C VAL A 407 6.89 3.86 -17.87
N THR A 408 7.11 3.47 -16.61
CA THR A 408 6.54 4.13 -15.44
C THR A 408 6.95 5.59 -15.31
N VAL A 409 8.23 5.89 -15.54
CA VAL A 409 8.77 7.23 -15.30
C VAL A 409 8.47 8.17 -16.47
N PHE A 410 8.51 7.65 -17.71
CA PHE A 410 8.49 8.49 -18.91
C PHE A 410 7.23 8.33 -19.77
N TRP A 411 6.20 7.62 -19.27
CA TRP A 411 4.99 7.31 -20.04
C TRP A 411 4.34 8.51 -20.75
N ASN A 412 4.35 9.68 -20.11
CA ASN A 412 3.69 10.89 -20.62
C ASN A 412 4.52 11.64 -21.67
N ILE A 413 5.78 11.27 -21.86
CA ILE A 413 6.70 11.95 -22.80
C ILE A 413 7.36 10.99 -23.81
N MET A 414 7.07 9.68 -23.73
CA MET A 414 7.57 8.71 -24.72
C MET A 414 6.81 8.84 -26.04
N SER A 415 7.56 8.75 -27.14
CA SER A 415 6.99 8.83 -28.51
C SER A 415 7.51 7.78 -29.49
N LYS A 416 8.48 6.94 -29.10
CA LYS A 416 9.07 5.91 -29.96
C LYS A 416 8.95 4.50 -29.39
N ASN A 417 8.99 3.51 -30.29
CA ASN A 417 8.94 2.08 -29.96
C ASN A 417 7.70 1.73 -29.10
N ILE A 418 6.54 2.19 -29.54
CA ILE A 418 5.25 2.01 -28.88
C ILE A 418 4.42 1.03 -29.70
N VAL A 419 3.78 0.09 -29.03
CA VAL A 419 2.85 -0.89 -29.61
C VAL A 419 1.50 -0.72 -28.96
N GLU A 420 0.48 -0.45 -29.76
CA GLU A 420 -0.91 -0.48 -29.32
C GLU A 420 -1.47 -1.88 -29.55
N LEU A 421 -1.98 -2.53 -28.52
CA LEU A 421 -2.61 -3.86 -28.61
C LEU A 421 -4.13 -3.74 -28.49
N ASP A 422 -4.82 -4.64 -29.19
CA ASP A 422 -6.23 -4.91 -28.89
C ASP A 422 -6.35 -5.77 -27.60
N TYR A 423 -7.58 -5.92 -27.11
CA TYR A 423 -7.82 -6.62 -25.86
C TYR A 423 -7.50 -8.13 -25.95
N GLU A 424 -7.73 -8.77 -27.07
CA GLU A 424 -7.45 -10.21 -27.26
C GLU A 424 -5.93 -10.46 -27.22
N SER A 425 -5.17 -9.63 -27.91
CA SER A 425 -3.71 -9.67 -27.89
C SER A 425 -3.17 -9.39 -26.50
N LEU A 426 -3.77 -8.43 -25.77
CA LEU A 426 -3.41 -8.15 -24.39
C LEU A 426 -3.67 -9.35 -23.48
N GLN A 427 -4.78 -10.05 -23.63
CA GLN A 427 -5.03 -11.27 -22.86
C GLN A 427 -3.97 -12.35 -23.13
N LYS A 428 -3.68 -12.62 -24.40
CA LYS A 428 -2.66 -13.62 -24.79
C LYS A 428 -1.29 -13.32 -24.19
N ILE A 429 -0.80 -12.09 -24.33
CA ILE A 429 0.52 -11.73 -23.80
C ILE A 429 0.56 -11.72 -22.26
N SER A 430 -0.56 -11.40 -21.61
CA SER A 430 -0.68 -11.44 -20.15
C SER A 430 -0.68 -12.87 -19.59
N ASP A 431 -1.12 -13.83 -20.39
CA ASP A 431 -1.05 -15.28 -20.08
C ASP A 431 0.31 -15.88 -20.48
N TRP A 432 1.34 -15.04 -20.71
CA TRP A 432 2.69 -15.43 -21.13
C TRP A 432 2.73 -16.09 -22.50
N SER A 433 1.69 -15.92 -23.30
CA SER A 433 1.66 -16.41 -24.67
C SER A 433 2.36 -15.41 -25.60
N ASP A 434 3.17 -15.92 -26.50
CA ASP A 434 3.82 -15.10 -27.53
C ASP A 434 2.75 -14.63 -28.54
N ILE A 435 2.81 -13.35 -28.91
CA ILE A 435 1.91 -12.79 -29.93
C ILE A 435 2.68 -12.72 -31.25
N PRO A 436 2.12 -13.22 -32.37
CA PRO A 436 2.66 -12.99 -33.69
C PRO A 436 2.75 -11.47 -33.97
N TRP A 437 3.94 -10.99 -34.36
CA TRP A 437 4.17 -9.57 -34.58
C TRP A 437 4.95 -9.36 -35.88
N ASN A 438 4.31 -8.81 -36.88
CA ASN A 438 4.86 -8.69 -38.23
C ASN A 438 5.40 -7.29 -38.55
N TYR A 439 5.49 -6.39 -37.58
CA TYR A 439 5.99 -5.05 -37.77
C TYR A 439 7.44 -4.95 -37.30
N TRP A 440 8.27 -4.31 -38.11
CA TRP A 440 9.64 -3.94 -37.74
C TRP A 440 9.57 -2.66 -36.90
N LEU A 441 10.04 -2.74 -35.68
CA LEU A 441 10.20 -1.60 -34.80
C LEU A 441 11.70 -1.33 -34.61
N GLU A 442 12.07 -0.08 -34.53
CA GLU A 442 13.40 0.30 -34.10
C GLU A 442 13.64 -0.20 -32.67
N GLY A 443 14.71 -0.96 -32.44
CA GLY A 443 15.05 -1.49 -31.12
C GLY A 443 14.42 -2.84 -30.76
N LYS A 444 15.05 -3.50 -29.79
CA LYS A 444 14.64 -4.85 -29.33
C LYS A 444 13.50 -4.84 -28.30
N PHE A 445 13.22 -3.70 -27.71
CA PHE A 445 12.24 -3.53 -26.64
C PHE A 445 11.22 -2.47 -27.04
N VAL A 446 9.94 -2.79 -26.79
CA VAL A 446 8.82 -1.91 -27.11
C VAL A 446 7.96 -1.66 -25.87
N CYS A 447 7.36 -0.50 -25.81
CA CYS A 447 6.41 -0.14 -24.77
C CYS A 447 5.00 -0.48 -25.25
N VAL A 448 4.30 -1.32 -24.51
CA VAL A 448 2.96 -1.79 -24.85
C VAL A 448 1.91 -0.88 -24.24
N ARG A 449 0.89 -0.57 -25.03
CA ARG A 449 -0.23 0.27 -24.69
C ARG A 449 -1.54 -0.38 -25.13
N TRP A 450 -2.64 -0.09 -24.44
CA TRP A 450 -4.00 -0.46 -24.78
C TRP A 450 -4.94 0.71 -24.48
N ASN A 451 -5.73 1.14 -25.47
CA ASN A 451 -6.58 2.34 -25.37
C ASN A 451 -5.83 3.54 -24.77
N SER A 452 -4.62 3.81 -25.27
CA SER A 452 -3.72 4.85 -24.75
C SER A 452 -3.22 4.64 -23.33
N ILE A 453 -3.55 3.52 -22.68
CA ILE A 453 -3.08 3.17 -21.36
C ILE A 453 -1.76 2.42 -21.48
N TRP A 454 -0.73 2.94 -20.85
CA TRP A 454 0.58 2.32 -20.81
C TRP A 454 0.57 1.11 -19.86
N LEU A 455 1.03 -0.04 -20.33
CA LEU A 455 0.91 -1.29 -19.59
C LEU A 455 2.26 -1.83 -19.12
N PHE A 456 3.12 -2.20 -20.05
CA PHE A 456 4.39 -2.84 -19.73
C PHE A 456 5.39 -2.73 -20.88
N LEU A 457 6.63 -3.16 -20.59
CA LEU A 457 7.68 -3.34 -21.57
C LEU A 457 7.62 -4.76 -22.14
N ALA A 458 7.64 -4.89 -23.45
CA ALA A 458 7.75 -6.16 -24.15
C ALA A 458 9.07 -6.23 -24.93
N LYS A 459 9.51 -7.45 -25.22
CA LYS A 459 10.68 -7.70 -26.07
C LYS A 459 10.23 -8.24 -27.42
N GLN A 460 10.65 -7.59 -28.48
CA GLN A 460 10.51 -8.15 -29.82
C GLN A 460 11.60 -9.20 -30.06
N VAL A 461 11.19 -10.40 -30.41
CA VAL A 461 12.09 -11.52 -30.74
C VAL A 461 11.64 -12.10 -32.08
N LYS A 462 12.37 -11.82 -33.15
CA LYS A 462 11.93 -12.14 -34.52
C LYS A 462 10.53 -11.55 -34.78
N ASN A 463 9.59 -12.40 -35.18
CA ASN A 463 8.20 -12.02 -35.44
C ASN A 463 7.28 -12.27 -34.25
N LEU A 464 7.79 -12.24 -33.04
CA LEU A 464 7.04 -12.47 -31.82
C LEU A 464 7.24 -11.33 -30.82
N LEU A 465 6.17 -10.92 -30.18
CA LEU A 465 6.17 -10.00 -29.04
C LEU A 465 6.05 -10.79 -27.75
N LYS A 466 6.99 -10.60 -26.82
CA LYS A 466 7.06 -11.30 -25.53
C LYS A 466 7.03 -10.30 -24.39
N MET A 467 6.18 -10.54 -23.40
CA MET A 467 6.16 -9.72 -22.19
C MET A 467 7.50 -9.82 -21.45
N LYS A 468 7.98 -8.69 -20.94
CA LYS A 468 9.16 -8.63 -20.08
C LYS A 468 8.77 -8.03 -18.74
N LEU A 469 8.82 -8.84 -17.70
CA LEU A 469 8.68 -8.42 -16.31
C LEU A 469 10.03 -8.15 -15.64
#